data_9f42c370813ab40b7184f4b7f87e536f
#
_entry.id   9f42c370813ab40b7184f4b7f87e536f
#
_cell.length_a   1.000
_cell.length_b   1.000
_cell.length_c   1.000
_cell.angle_alpha   90.00
_cell.angle_beta   90.00
_cell.angle_gamma   90.00
#
_symmetry.space_group_name_H-M   'P 1'
#
loop_
_entity.id
_entity.type
_entity.pdbx_description
1 polymer ?
#
loop_
_entity_poly.entity_id
_entity_poly.type
_entity_poly.pdbx_seq_one_letter_code
_entity_poly.pdbx_strand_id
1 'polypeptide(L)'
;AMDKREQIARMAQTKEDEMLLARVYERMTNAAARSIPASTCFLSKREQMLAAELLRGQDIRFYGGPPMAEREICCYLPDYLDESWLESEDGPIAAVRASYFEGDTLTHRDFLGALMGCGVKRETIGDIYVAEGRCDFLVTREVLPYLLQNFLSAGRTKLHVERIVVPDVSVPEQKVRQIRDTVPSLRLDGIVSSGFSISRGKAAEYISAGKCELNYAPCVKGDKQTAEGDVITIRGLGKIRLETIGGSTKKGRIAIEITRFL
;
A
#
# COMPACT_ATOMS: atom_id res chain seq x y z
N ALA A 1 -30.08 12.31 4.99
CA ALA A 1 -28.83 11.61 4.67
C ALA A 1 -28.27 12.22 3.37
N MET A 2 -27.01 12.60 3.37
CA MET A 2 -26.31 13.12 2.17
C MET A 2 -26.34 12.04 1.08
N ASP A 3 -26.64 12.44 -0.16
CA ASP A 3 -26.58 11.52 -1.30
C ASP A 3 -25.16 10.94 -1.42
N LYS A 4 -25.05 9.63 -1.66
CA LYS A 4 -23.75 8.94 -1.80
C LYS A 4 -22.91 9.52 -2.93
N ARG A 5 -23.52 10.02 -4.00
CA ARG A 5 -22.83 10.71 -5.09
C ARG A 5 -22.17 12.00 -4.62
N GLU A 6 -22.87 12.80 -3.80
CA GLU A 6 -22.30 14.01 -3.20
C GLU A 6 -21.16 13.68 -2.25
N GLN A 7 -21.29 12.60 -1.46
CA GLN A 7 -20.22 12.16 -0.57
C GLN A 7 -18.98 11.77 -1.37
N ILE A 8 -19.12 10.96 -2.40
CA ILE A 8 -18.01 10.54 -3.29
C ILE A 8 -17.35 11.77 -3.92
N ALA A 9 -18.13 12.71 -4.48
CA ALA A 9 -17.58 13.92 -5.10
C ALA A 9 -16.79 14.82 -4.13
N ARG A 10 -17.17 14.82 -2.84
CA ARG A 10 -16.43 15.56 -1.79
C ARG A 10 -15.14 14.87 -1.37
N MET A 11 -15.12 13.54 -1.39
CA MET A 11 -13.96 12.75 -0.98
C MET A 11 -12.92 12.63 -2.09
N ALA A 12 -13.36 12.58 -3.34
CA ALA A 12 -12.52 12.45 -4.52
C ALA A 12 -11.68 13.71 -4.76
N GLN A 13 -10.41 13.54 -5.05
CA GLN A 13 -9.51 14.61 -5.46
C GLN A 13 -9.32 14.64 -6.98
N THR A 14 -9.57 13.51 -7.64
CA THR A 14 -9.47 13.33 -9.07
C THR A 14 -10.72 12.62 -9.61
N LYS A 15 -10.90 12.66 -10.92
CA LYS A 15 -11.98 11.93 -11.59
C LYS A 15 -11.80 10.41 -11.48
N GLU A 16 -10.55 9.95 -11.43
CA GLU A 16 -10.19 8.56 -11.21
C GLU A 16 -10.62 8.09 -9.81
N ASP A 17 -10.41 8.92 -8.78
CA ASP A 17 -10.92 8.64 -7.43
C ASP A 17 -12.43 8.49 -7.41
N GLU A 18 -13.15 9.42 -8.07
CA GLU A 18 -14.61 9.41 -8.13
C GLU A 18 -15.14 8.12 -8.77
N MET A 19 -14.54 7.73 -9.89
CA MET A 19 -14.89 6.48 -10.60
C MET A 19 -14.55 5.24 -9.76
N LEU A 20 -13.40 5.23 -9.09
CA LEU A 20 -13.00 4.13 -8.21
C LEU A 20 -14.00 3.98 -7.06
N LEU A 21 -14.26 5.05 -6.34
CA LEU A 21 -15.14 5.04 -5.18
C LEU A 21 -16.57 4.65 -5.54
N ALA A 22 -17.07 5.11 -6.67
CA ALA A 22 -18.39 4.71 -7.17
C ALA A 22 -18.46 3.19 -7.42
N ARG A 23 -17.45 2.62 -8.10
CA ARG A 23 -17.36 1.17 -8.35
C ARG A 23 -17.24 0.35 -7.07
N VAL A 24 -16.40 0.80 -6.13
CA VAL A 24 -16.21 0.12 -4.84
C VAL A 24 -17.52 0.11 -4.05
N TYR A 25 -18.18 1.25 -3.96
CA TYR A 25 -19.46 1.38 -3.26
C TYR A 25 -20.53 0.46 -3.84
N GLU A 26 -20.74 0.54 -5.15
CA GLU A 26 -21.73 -0.27 -5.85
C GLU A 26 -21.46 -1.78 -5.69
N ARG A 27 -20.20 -2.18 -5.86
CA ARG A 27 -19.80 -3.60 -5.76
C ARG A 27 -20.03 -4.16 -4.36
N MET A 28 -19.60 -3.46 -3.31
CA MET A 28 -19.76 -3.93 -1.93
C MET A 28 -21.23 -3.91 -1.48
N THR A 29 -21.97 -2.87 -1.83
CA THR A 29 -23.40 -2.77 -1.49
C THR A 29 -24.24 -3.86 -2.18
N ASN A 30 -23.99 -4.12 -3.46
CA ASN A 30 -24.68 -5.17 -4.19
C ASN A 30 -24.34 -6.57 -3.66
N ALA A 31 -23.07 -6.80 -3.28
CA ALA A 31 -22.63 -8.05 -2.70
C ALA A 31 -23.33 -8.31 -1.35
N ALA A 32 -23.35 -7.32 -0.48
CA ALA A 32 -24.04 -7.40 0.82
C ALA A 32 -25.55 -7.65 0.66
N ALA A 33 -26.21 -6.94 -0.26
CA ALA A 33 -27.65 -7.12 -0.52
C ALA A 33 -28.00 -8.51 -1.04
N ARG A 34 -27.07 -9.19 -1.70
CA ARG A 34 -27.25 -10.54 -2.26
C ARG A 34 -26.65 -11.65 -1.40
N SER A 35 -25.94 -11.30 -0.32
CA SER A 35 -25.18 -12.23 0.50
C SER A 35 -24.21 -13.11 -0.32
N ILE A 36 -23.49 -12.51 -1.27
CA ILE A 36 -22.48 -13.18 -2.10
C ILE A 36 -21.11 -12.55 -1.87
N PRO A 37 -20.01 -13.33 -1.85
CA PRO A 37 -18.70 -12.77 -1.70
C PRO A 37 -18.34 -11.87 -2.90
N ALA A 38 -17.66 -10.77 -2.62
CA ALA A 38 -17.14 -9.88 -3.66
C ALA A 38 -15.86 -9.20 -3.19
N SER A 39 -15.02 -8.85 -4.16
CA SER A 39 -13.78 -8.13 -3.92
C SER A 39 -13.52 -7.09 -5.00
N THR A 40 -12.78 -6.03 -4.66
CA THR A 40 -12.21 -5.09 -5.63
C THR A 40 -10.94 -5.66 -6.25
N CYS A 41 -10.36 -4.95 -7.20
CA CYS A 41 -8.94 -5.06 -7.50
C CYS A 41 -8.11 -4.53 -6.32
N PHE A 42 -6.76 -4.66 -6.41
CA PHE A 42 -5.87 -4.13 -5.39
C PHE A 42 -5.91 -2.61 -5.34
N LEU A 43 -6.04 -2.10 -4.14
CA LEU A 43 -6.08 -0.67 -3.81
C LEU A 43 -4.74 -0.25 -3.19
N SER A 44 -4.27 0.94 -3.53
CA SER A 44 -3.19 1.60 -2.80
C SER A 44 -3.64 1.97 -1.38
N LYS A 45 -2.71 2.27 -0.47
CA LYS A 45 -3.08 2.69 0.91
C LYS A 45 -4.00 3.91 0.92
N ARG A 46 -3.78 4.88 0.02
CA ARG A 46 -4.66 6.04 -0.13
C ARG A 46 -6.08 5.64 -0.54
N GLU A 47 -6.20 4.77 -1.54
CA GLU A 47 -7.50 4.27 -2.03
C GLU A 47 -8.21 3.42 -0.96
N GLN A 48 -7.48 2.62 -0.18
CA GLN A 48 -8.03 1.87 0.96
C GLN A 48 -8.62 2.82 2.02
N MET A 49 -7.93 3.91 2.35
CA MET A 49 -8.42 4.91 3.31
C MET A 49 -9.71 5.57 2.81
N LEU A 50 -9.77 5.95 1.55
CA LEU A 50 -10.97 6.52 0.93
C LEU A 50 -12.13 5.51 0.91
N ALA A 51 -11.86 4.25 0.55
CA ALA A 51 -12.86 3.19 0.55
C ALA A 51 -13.38 2.90 1.97
N ALA A 52 -12.51 2.83 2.97
CA ALA A 52 -12.88 2.61 4.36
C ALA A 52 -13.76 3.73 4.91
N GLU A 53 -13.47 4.98 4.56
CA GLU A 53 -14.30 6.12 4.96
C GLU A 53 -15.68 6.09 4.28
N LEU A 54 -15.72 5.83 2.97
CA LEU A 54 -16.97 5.74 2.20
C LEU A 54 -17.88 4.62 2.69
N LEU A 55 -17.29 3.48 3.04
CA LEU A 55 -18.00 2.26 3.46
C LEU A 55 -18.11 2.12 4.98
N ARG A 56 -17.91 3.20 5.73
CA ARG A 56 -18.01 3.20 7.20
C ARG A 56 -19.35 2.64 7.65
N GLY A 57 -19.29 1.64 8.54
CA GLY A 57 -20.46 0.93 9.06
C GLY A 57 -20.96 -0.22 8.19
N GLN A 58 -20.30 -0.51 7.05
CA GLN A 58 -20.52 -1.74 6.28
C GLN A 58 -19.55 -2.83 6.72
N ASP A 59 -19.97 -4.08 6.61
CA ASP A 59 -19.13 -5.24 6.92
C ASP A 59 -18.19 -5.51 5.75
N ILE A 60 -17.05 -4.82 5.74
CA ILE A 60 -15.99 -4.98 4.74
C ILE A 60 -14.67 -5.31 5.40
N ARG A 61 -13.79 -5.94 4.63
CA ARG A 61 -12.42 -6.25 5.03
C ARG A 61 -11.44 -5.81 3.96
N PHE A 62 -10.20 -5.51 4.39
CA PHE A 62 -9.07 -5.31 3.49
C PHE A 62 -8.13 -6.49 3.62
N TYR A 63 -7.68 -7.01 2.49
CA TYR A 63 -6.83 -8.19 2.44
C TYR A 63 -5.83 -8.11 1.30
N GLY A 64 -4.54 -8.33 1.58
CA GLY A 64 -3.46 -8.28 0.60
C GLY A 64 -2.60 -9.55 0.56
N GLY A 65 -2.99 -10.59 1.32
CA GLY A 65 -2.21 -11.82 1.49
C GLY A 65 -1.34 -11.77 2.74
N PRO A 66 -0.02 -11.62 2.64
CA PRO A 66 0.86 -11.58 3.80
C PRO A 66 0.51 -10.44 4.78
N PRO A 67 0.80 -10.61 6.08
CA PRO A 67 0.67 -9.52 7.04
C PRO A 67 1.45 -8.27 6.59
N MET A 68 0.90 -7.10 6.88
CA MET A 68 1.51 -5.80 6.52
C MET A 68 1.58 -5.51 5.02
N ALA A 69 0.77 -6.17 4.20
CA ALA A 69 0.65 -5.85 2.79
C ALA A 69 0.34 -4.36 2.56
N GLU A 70 1.00 -3.74 1.60
CA GLU A 70 0.73 -2.34 1.24
C GLU A 70 -0.49 -2.23 0.30
N ARG A 71 -0.61 -3.16 -0.63
CA ARG A 71 -1.74 -3.22 -1.55
C ARG A 71 -2.73 -4.28 -1.10
N GLU A 72 -3.97 -3.88 -0.94
CA GLU A 72 -5.03 -4.77 -0.45
C GLU A 72 -6.29 -4.62 -1.30
N ILE A 73 -7.02 -5.70 -1.47
CA ILE A 73 -8.38 -5.66 -1.99
C ILE A 73 -9.33 -5.24 -0.87
N CYS A 74 -10.42 -4.55 -1.20
CA CYS A 74 -11.57 -4.40 -0.33
C CYS A 74 -12.54 -5.54 -0.65
N CYS A 75 -13.01 -6.27 0.35
CA CYS A 75 -13.91 -7.40 0.15
C CYS A 75 -15.05 -7.44 1.17
N TYR A 76 -16.15 -8.04 0.73
CA TYR A 76 -17.28 -8.44 1.54
C TYR A 76 -17.33 -9.98 1.61
N LEU A 77 -17.46 -10.50 2.83
CA LEU A 77 -17.66 -11.93 3.09
C LEU A 77 -19.03 -12.13 3.72
N PRO A 78 -19.92 -12.92 3.11
CA PRO A 78 -21.17 -13.31 3.75
C PRO A 78 -20.92 -14.25 4.93
N ASP A 79 -21.88 -14.34 5.86
CA ASP A 79 -21.76 -15.07 7.13
C ASP A 79 -21.42 -16.58 6.99
N TYR A 80 -21.66 -17.16 5.82
CA TYR A 80 -21.30 -18.56 5.55
C TYR A 80 -19.84 -18.78 5.13
N LEU A 81 -19.05 -17.69 4.97
CA LEU A 81 -17.62 -17.74 4.67
C LEU A 81 -16.83 -17.11 5.81
N ASP A 82 -15.77 -17.76 6.23
CA ASP A 82 -14.80 -17.19 7.15
C ASP A 82 -13.57 -16.61 6.44
N GLU A 83 -12.65 -15.99 7.17
CA GLU A 83 -11.47 -15.34 6.62
C GLU A 83 -10.51 -16.33 5.94
N SER A 84 -10.54 -17.61 6.28
CA SER A 84 -9.69 -18.62 5.64
C SER A 84 -10.02 -18.80 4.15
N TRP A 85 -11.25 -18.47 3.74
CA TRP A 85 -11.61 -18.45 2.33
C TRP A 85 -10.76 -17.49 1.50
N LEU A 86 -10.32 -16.36 2.08
CA LEU A 86 -9.47 -15.39 1.37
C LEU A 86 -8.12 -15.98 0.95
N GLU A 87 -7.60 -16.94 1.72
CA GLU A 87 -6.33 -17.64 1.46
C GLU A 87 -6.51 -18.92 0.63
N SER A 88 -7.75 -19.34 0.45
CA SER A 88 -8.08 -20.58 -0.26
C SER A 88 -7.85 -20.50 -1.75
N GLU A 89 -7.90 -21.65 -2.41
CA GLU A 89 -7.83 -21.73 -3.87
C GLU A 89 -8.98 -20.99 -4.56
N ASP A 90 -10.12 -20.88 -3.90
CA ASP A 90 -11.31 -20.18 -4.38
C ASP A 90 -11.36 -18.71 -3.97
N GLY A 91 -10.38 -18.25 -3.20
CA GLY A 91 -10.25 -16.88 -2.75
C GLY A 91 -10.04 -15.88 -3.88
N PRO A 92 -10.18 -14.59 -3.57
CA PRO A 92 -10.17 -13.51 -4.57
C PRO A 92 -8.78 -13.19 -5.12
N ILE A 93 -7.74 -13.59 -4.42
CA ILE A 93 -6.34 -13.36 -4.82
C ILE A 93 -5.58 -14.67 -4.94
N ALA A 94 -4.51 -14.65 -5.70
CA ALA A 94 -3.59 -15.76 -5.85
C ALA A 94 -2.15 -15.30 -5.60
N ALA A 95 -1.35 -16.18 -5.02
CA ALA A 95 0.08 -15.96 -4.86
C ALA A 95 0.85 -16.72 -5.95
N VAL A 96 1.85 -16.05 -6.49
CA VAL A 96 2.65 -16.55 -7.61
C VAL A 96 4.13 -16.42 -7.24
N ARG A 97 4.90 -17.46 -7.55
CA ARG A 97 6.36 -17.45 -7.47
C ARG A 97 6.96 -17.49 -8.84
N ALA A 98 7.86 -16.56 -9.11
CA ALA A 98 8.73 -16.56 -10.29
C ALA A 98 10.14 -16.85 -9.84
N SER A 99 10.66 -18.03 -10.17
CA SER A 99 12.06 -18.44 -9.90
C SER A 99 12.93 -18.16 -11.10
N TYR A 100 14.17 -17.74 -10.86
CA TYR A 100 15.14 -17.42 -11.90
C TYR A 100 16.56 -17.72 -11.43
N PHE A 101 17.53 -17.61 -12.35
CA PHE A 101 18.94 -17.88 -12.03
C PHE A 101 19.47 -16.88 -10.99
N GLU A 102 20.03 -17.38 -9.89
CA GLU A 102 20.50 -16.55 -8.75
C GLU A 102 21.61 -15.55 -9.15
N GLY A 103 22.34 -15.82 -10.24
CA GLY A 103 23.33 -14.88 -10.78
C GLY A 103 22.74 -13.64 -11.47
N ASP A 104 21.42 -13.64 -11.75
CA ASP A 104 20.73 -12.50 -12.33
C ASP A 104 20.23 -11.58 -11.23
N THR A 105 20.36 -10.27 -11.45
CA THR A 105 19.86 -9.26 -10.50
C THR A 105 18.61 -8.59 -11.07
N LEU A 106 17.48 -8.90 -10.47
CA LEU A 106 16.19 -8.28 -10.78
C LEU A 106 15.66 -7.49 -9.61
N THR A 107 15.03 -6.36 -9.90
CA THR A 107 14.44 -5.47 -8.92
C THR A 107 12.92 -5.53 -8.96
N HIS A 108 12.26 -4.98 -7.93
CA HIS A 108 10.80 -4.76 -7.92
C HIS A 108 10.32 -4.07 -9.21
N ARG A 109 11.05 -3.08 -9.70
CA ARG A 109 10.71 -2.31 -10.91
C ARG A 109 10.77 -3.18 -12.16
N ASP A 110 11.72 -4.10 -12.24
CA ASP A 110 11.87 -5.03 -13.38
C ASP A 110 10.67 -5.98 -13.44
N PHE A 111 10.26 -6.54 -12.30
CA PHE A 111 9.09 -7.41 -12.23
C PHE A 111 7.80 -6.66 -12.53
N LEU A 112 7.58 -5.49 -11.93
CA LEU A 112 6.40 -4.69 -12.20
C LEU A 112 6.32 -4.30 -13.68
N GLY A 113 7.42 -3.85 -14.26
CA GLY A 113 7.49 -3.51 -15.68
C GLY A 113 7.23 -4.69 -16.60
N ALA A 114 7.76 -5.87 -16.27
CA ALA A 114 7.55 -7.10 -17.03
C ALA A 114 6.08 -7.59 -16.94
N LEU A 115 5.46 -7.54 -15.76
CA LEU A 115 4.05 -7.88 -15.57
C LEU A 115 3.14 -6.95 -16.39
N MET A 116 3.36 -5.65 -16.32
CA MET A 116 2.60 -4.68 -17.13
C MET A 116 2.87 -4.83 -18.62
N GLY A 117 4.11 -5.11 -19.00
CA GLY A 117 4.49 -5.41 -20.38
C GLY A 117 3.86 -6.69 -20.93
N CYS A 118 3.54 -7.65 -20.06
CA CYS A 118 2.78 -8.85 -20.37
C CYS A 118 1.26 -8.57 -20.58
N GLY A 119 0.81 -7.32 -20.39
CA GLY A 119 -0.58 -6.90 -20.59
C GLY A 119 -1.46 -6.93 -19.33
N VAL A 120 -0.87 -7.22 -18.17
CA VAL A 120 -1.58 -7.24 -16.89
C VAL A 120 -1.74 -5.80 -16.35
N LYS A 121 -2.93 -5.45 -15.93
CA LYS A 121 -3.21 -4.11 -15.38
C LYS A 121 -2.63 -3.95 -13.97
N ARG A 122 -2.12 -2.77 -13.64
CA ARG A 122 -1.54 -2.48 -12.32
C ARG A 122 -2.51 -2.77 -11.16
N GLU A 123 -3.79 -2.51 -11.35
CA GLU A 123 -4.84 -2.73 -10.35
C GLU A 123 -5.06 -4.21 -10.01
N THR A 124 -4.65 -5.13 -10.89
CA THR A 124 -4.73 -6.58 -10.64
C THR A 124 -3.49 -7.16 -9.97
N ILE A 125 -2.46 -6.34 -9.73
CA ILE A 125 -1.20 -6.72 -9.09
C ILE A 125 -1.16 -6.16 -7.67
N GLY A 126 -0.95 -7.04 -6.69
CA GLY A 126 -0.72 -6.70 -5.29
C GLY A 126 0.74 -6.33 -5.02
N ASP A 127 1.24 -6.74 -3.87
CA ASP A 127 2.64 -6.55 -3.50
C ASP A 127 3.55 -7.53 -4.24
N ILE A 128 4.77 -7.08 -4.49
CA ILE A 128 5.83 -7.80 -5.18
C ILE A 128 7.03 -7.89 -4.24
N TYR A 129 7.45 -9.09 -3.90
CA TYR A 129 8.51 -9.40 -2.95
C TYR A 129 9.68 -10.06 -3.67
N VAL A 130 10.74 -9.31 -3.89
CA VAL A 130 11.93 -9.80 -4.62
C VAL A 130 12.98 -10.28 -3.63
N ALA A 131 13.47 -11.48 -3.86
CA ALA A 131 14.62 -12.08 -3.16
C ALA A 131 15.61 -12.61 -4.20
N GLU A 132 16.76 -13.09 -3.74
CA GLU A 132 17.75 -13.71 -4.62
C GLU A 132 17.17 -14.98 -5.28
N GLY A 133 17.22 -15.02 -6.61
CA GLY A 133 16.73 -16.14 -7.41
C GLY A 133 15.21 -16.32 -7.45
N ARG A 134 14.42 -15.49 -6.79
CA ARG A 134 12.96 -15.60 -6.79
C ARG A 134 12.24 -14.28 -6.55
N CYS A 135 11.01 -14.24 -7.02
CA CYS A 135 10.08 -13.16 -6.74
C CYS A 135 8.70 -13.76 -6.44
N ASP A 136 8.16 -13.46 -5.27
CA ASP A 136 6.79 -13.79 -4.91
C ASP A 136 5.91 -12.56 -5.08
N PHE A 137 4.72 -12.72 -5.65
CA PHE A 137 3.80 -11.60 -5.83
C PHE A 137 2.35 -12.03 -5.77
N LEU A 138 1.48 -11.09 -5.43
CA LEU A 138 0.05 -11.31 -5.33
C LEU A 138 -0.64 -10.74 -6.57
N VAL A 139 -1.67 -11.43 -7.04
CA VAL A 139 -2.51 -11.00 -8.15
C VAL A 139 -3.97 -11.29 -7.87
N THR A 140 -4.89 -10.59 -8.53
CA THR A 140 -6.27 -11.04 -8.54
C THR A 140 -6.36 -12.40 -9.21
N ARG A 141 -7.20 -13.28 -8.67
CA ARG A 141 -7.34 -14.67 -9.15
C ARG A 141 -7.60 -14.78 -10.65
N GLU A 142 -8.33 -13.83 -11.20
CA GLU A 142 -8.75 -13.82 -12.61
C GLU A 142 -7.58 -13.80 -13.59
N VAL A 143 -6.46 -13.17 -13.23
CA VAL A 143 -5.29 -13.06 -14.11
C VAL A 143 -4.30 -14.21 -13.95
N LEU A 144 -4.46 -15.06 -12.93
CA LEU A 144 -3.54 -16.17 -12.66
C LEU A 144 -3.35 -17.12 -13.85
N PRO A 145 -4.40 -17.66 -14.49
CA PRO A 145 -4.22 -18.60 -15.61
C PRO A 145 -3.44 -17.98 -16.77
N TYR A 146 -3.69 -16.71 -17.04
CA TYR A 146 -2.96 -15.97 -18.08
C TYR A 146 -1.48 -15.82 -17.74
N LEU A 147 -1.14 -15.45 -16.49
CA LEU A 147 0.23 -15.27 -16.05
C LEU A 147 1.02 -16.58 -16.08
N LEU A 148 0.45 -17.68 -15.62
CA LEU A 148 1.11 -18.99 -15.67
C LEU A 148 1.50 -19.43 -17.08
N GLN A 149 0.80 -18.96 -18.10
CA GLN A 149 1.08 -19.28 -19.51
C GLN A 149 1.98 -18.27 -20.21
N ASN A 150 1.93 -17.00 -19.82
CA ASN A 150 2.49 -15.91 -20.62
C ASN A 150 3.62 -15.15 -19.91
N PHE A 151 3.73 -15.21 -18.57
CA PHE A 151 4.76 -14.51 -17.83
C PHE A 151 6.06 -15.34 -17.73
N LEU A 152 6.83 -15.37 -18.82
CA LEU A 152 7.97 -16.28 -18.99
C LEU A 152 9.33 -15.60 -18.85
N SER A 153 9.38 -14.28 -18.76
CA SER A 153 10.62 -13.53 -18.62
C SER A 153 10.41 -12.15 -17.99
N ALA A 154 11.45 -11.67 -17.31
CA ALA A 154 11.58 -10.28 -16.89
C ALA A 154 12.86 -9.72 -17.55
N GLY A 155 12.68 -8.82 -18.51
CA GLY A 155 13.78 -8.38 -19.37
C GLY A 155 14.40 -9.56 -20.15
N ARG A 156 15.68 -9.81 -19.91
CA ARG A 156 16.43 -10.94 -20.53
C ARG A 156 16.41 -12.21 -19.70
N THR A 157 16.01 -12.13 -18.45
CA THR A 157 16.01 -13.25 -17.51
C THR A 157 14.77 -14.11 -17.71
N LYS A 158 14.99 -15.42 -17.93
CA LYS A 158 13.91 -16.41 -18.00
C LYS A 158 13.35 -16.69 -16.62
N LEU A 159 12.04 -16.86 -16.54
CA LEU A 159 11.31 -17.15 -15.32
C LEU A 159 10.68 -18.53 -15.39
N HIS A 160 10.72 -19.25 -14.27
CA HIS A 160 9.84 -20.38 -14.01
C HIS A 160 8.74 -19.89 -13.06
N VAL A 161 7.50 -19.90 -13.54
CA VAL A 161 6.36 -19.30 -12.85
C VAL A 161 5.38 -20.37 -12.40
N GLU A 162 5.07 -20.36 -11.12
CA GLU A 162 4.15 -21.32 -10.50
C GLU A 162 3.21 -20.63 -9.50
N ARG A 163 2.05 -21.23 -9.28
CA ARG A 163 1.19 -20.85 -8.18
C ARG A 163 1.74 -21.40 -6.87
N ILE A 164 1.70 -20.57 -5.82
CA ILE A 164 1.95 -21.00 -4.45
C ILE A 164 0.74 -20.66 -3.58
N VAL A 165 0.68 -21.18 -2.38
CA VAL A 165 -0.33 -20.78 -1.39
C VAL A 165 0.09 -19.49 -0.70
N VAL A 166 -0.87 -18.64 -0.33
CA VAL A 166 -0.57 -17.33 0.27
C VAL A 166 0.34 -17.41 1.50
N PRO A 167 0.19 -18.37 2.43
CA PRO A 167 1.10 -18.52 3.57
C PRO A 167 2.57 -18.79 3.19
N ASP A 168 2.83 -19.32 2.00
CA ASP A 168 4.19 -19.63 1.51
C ASP A 168 4.88 -18.43 0.85
N VAL A 169 4.21 -17.28 0.76
CA VAL A 169 4.80 -16.04 0.23
C VAL A 169 5.93 -15.59 1.14
N SER A 170 7.12 -15.48 0.55
CA SER A 170 8.31 -15.03 1.27
C SER A 170 8.41 -13.52 1.24
N VAL A 171 8.06 -12.90 2.36
CA VAL A 171 8.21 -11.46 2.54
C VAL A 171 9.63 -11.18 3.04
N PRO A 172 10.47 -10.45 2.28
CA PRO A 172 11.79 -10.06 2.76
C PRO A 172 11.71 -9.22 4.02
N GLU A 173 12.64 -9.43 4.94
CA GLU A 173 12.74 -8.60 6.14
C GLU A 173 12.95 -7.14 5.74
N GLN A 174 12.03 -6.28 6.18
CA GLN A 174 12.12 -4.86 5.88
C GLN A 174 13.19 -4.22 6.77
N LYS A 175 14.26 -3.74 6.15
CA LYS A 175 15.30 -3.00 6.86
C LYS A 175 14.73 -1.67 7.34
N VAL A 176 14.84 -1.44 8.64
CA VAL A 176 14.39 -0.21 9.26
C VAL A 176 15.48 0.38 10.15
N ARG A 177 15.43 1.68 10.31
CA ARG A 177 16.28 2.41 11.28
C ARG A 177 15.40 3.15 12.27
N GLN A 178 15.58 2.86 13.54
CA GLN A 178 14.92 3.61 14.62
C GLN A 178 15.67 4.90 14.90
N ILE A 179 14.96 6.01 14.96
CA ILE A 179 15.49 7.34 15.21
C ILE A 179 14.79 7.88 16.44
N ARG A 180 15.58 8.27 17.45
CA ARG A 180 15.12 9.00 18.64
C ARG A 180 15.67 10.41 18.58
N ASP A 181 14.79 11.39 18.67
CA ASP A 181 15.17 12.80 18.58
C ASP A 181 14.22 13.67 19.41
N THR A 182 14.50 14.95 19.46
CA THR A 182 13.62 15.93 20.07
C THR A 182 13.37 17.07 19.10
N VAL A 183 12.12 17.51 18.99
CA VAL A 183 11.71 18.60 18.09
C VAL A 183 11.07 19.75 18.88
N PRO A 184 11.17 20.99 18.41
CA PRO A 184 10.53 22.13 19.07
C PRO A 184 9.01 22.11 18.91
N SER A 185 8.49 21.46 17.87
CA SER A 185 7.07 21.30 17.60
C SER A 185 6.84 20.11 16.66
N LEU A 186 5.61 19.61 16.60
CA LEU A 186 5.21 18.49 15.74
C LEU A 186 4.91 18.91 14.29
N ARG A 187 5.51 19.98 13.81
CA ARG A 187 5.38 20.43 12.43
C ARG A 187 6.01 19.43 11.46
N LEU A 188 5.37 19.23 10.33
CA LEU A 188 5.82 18.29 9.29
C LEU A 188 7.27 18.56 8.85
N ASP A 189 7.64 19.84 8.66
CA ASP A 189 9.02 20.22 8.28
C ASP A 189 10.06 19.77 9.33
N GLY A 190 9.72 19.83 10.63
CA GLY A 190 10.55 19.36 11.72
C GLY A 190 10.70 17.84 11.78
N ILE A 191 9.60 17.12 11.60
CA ILE A 191 9.59 15.65 11.59
C ILE A 191 10.36 15.12 10.38
N VAL A 192 10.16 15.69 9.18
CA VAL A 192 10.93 15.35 7.97
C VAL A 192 12.42 15.61 8.16
N SER A 193 12.79 16.75 8.74
CA SER A 193 14.18 17.09 9.05
C SER A 193 14.84 16.04 9.94
N SER A 194 14.17 15.65 11.03
CA SER A 194 14.64 14.63 11.96
C SER A 194 14.73 13.25 11.31
N GLY A 195 13.65 12.80 10.67
CA GLY A 195 13.53 11.45 10.12
C GLY A 195 14.46 11.15 8.95
N PHE A 196 14.78 12.15 8.13
CA PHE A 196 15.70 12.01 7.00
C PHE A 196 17.11 12.55 7.26
N SER A 197 17.36 13.09 8.44
CA SER A 197 18.66 13.68 8.83
C SER A 197 19.10 14.79 7.87
N ILE A 198 18.18 15.68 7.51
CA ILE A 198 18.41 16.86 6.65
C ILE A 198 18.09 18.15 7.40
N SER A 199 18.57 19.29 6.90
CA SER A 199 18.23 20.58 7.48
C SER A 199 16.73 20.88 7.36
N ARG A 200 16.18 21.65 8.28
CA ARG A 200 14.77 22.05 8.25
C ARG A 200 14.43 22.86 7.00
N GLY A 201 15.36 23.70 6.51
CA GLY A 201 15.20 24.41 5.23
C GLY A 201 15.06 23.45 4.06
N LYS A 202 15.92 22.41 4.00
CA LYS A 202 15.85 21.38 2.98
C LYS A 202 14.54 20.59 3.04
N ALA A 203 14.08 20.26 4.25
CA ALA A 203 12.77 19.61 4.45
C ALA A 203 11.63 20.48 3.90
N ALA A 204 11.62 21.77 4.21
CA ALA A 204 10.64 22.71 3.69
C ALA A 204 10.66 22.82 2.17
N GLU A 205 11.83 22.79 1.54
CA GLU A 205 11.97 22.76 0.07
C GLU A 205 11.32 21.51 -0.54
N TYR A 206 11.58 20.30 -0.01
CA TYR A 206 10.95 19.07 -0.49
C TYR A 206 9.42 19.12 -0.38
N ILE A 207 8.91 19.62 0.75
CA ILE A 207 7.48 19.71 1.01
C ILE A 207 6.81 20.71 0.04
N SER A 208 7.35 21.93 -0.06
CA SER A 208 6.80 22.98 -0.94
C SER A 208 6.89 22.64 -2.43
N ALA A 209 7.90 21.84 -2.82
CA ALA A 209 8.07 21.34 -4.18
C ALA A 209 7.10 20.19 -4.56
N GLY A 210 6.15 19.83 -3.68
CA GLY A 210 5.18 18.76 -3.92
C GLY A 210 5.78 17.35 -3.93
N LYS A 211 6.92 17.15 -3.25
CA LYS A 211 7.58 15.84 -3.13
C LYS A 211 7.21 15.09 -1.87
N CYS A 212 6.33 15.67 -1.04
CA CYS A 212 5.90 15.10 0.23
C CYS A 212 4.49 14.56 0.17
N GLU A 213 4.31 13.36 0.71
CA GLU A 213 3.01 12.80 1.05
C GLU A 213 2.92 12.62 2.56
N LEU A 214 1.79 13.02 3.14
CA LEU A 214 1.42 12.73 4.52
C LEU A 214 0.22 11.81 4.49
N ASN A 215 0.38 10.62 5.09
CA ASN A 215 -0.63 9.57 5.07
C ASN A 215 -1.13 9.28 3.64
N TYR A 216 -0.18 9.12 2.71
CA TYR A 216 -0.40 8.80 1.30
C TYR A 216 -1.14 9.88 0.49
N ALA A 217 -1.36 11.07 1.05
CA ALA A 217 -1.94 12.21 0.36
C ALA A 217 -0.88 13.33 0.16
N PRO A 218 -0.83 13.97 -1.02
CA PRO A 218 0.09 15.07 -1.25
C PRO A 218 -0.06 16.17 -0.20
N CYS A 219 1.06 16.64 0.34
CA CYS A 219 1.09 17.71 1.32
C CYS A 219 2.20 18.71 0.98
N VAL A 220 1.84 19.99 0.80
CA VAL A 220 2.78 21.08 0.50
C VAL A 220 2.95 22.07 1.66
N LYS A 221 2.31 21.80 2.82
CA LYS A 221 2.33 22.67 3.98
C LYS A 221 3.30 22.14 5.04
N GLY A 222 4.49 22.74 5.15
CA GLY A 222 5.51 22.34 6.12
C GLY A 222 5.10 22.56 7.59
N ASP A 223 4.16 23.47 7.83
CA ASP A 223 3.62 23.79 9.16
C ASP A 223 2.47 22.88 9.61
N LYS A 224 2.05 21.93 8.75
CA LYS A 224 1.05 20.93 9.09
C LYS A 224 1.46 20.18 10.34
N GLN A 225 0.55 20.08 11.33
CA GLN A 225 0.79 19.30 12.54
C GLN A 225 0.71 17.81 12.21
N THR A 226 1.63 17.04 12.78
CA THR A 226 1.69 15.58 12.66
C THR A 226 1.24 14.92 13.97
N ALA A 227 0.86 13.65 13.88
CA ALA A 227 0.40 12.83 14.99
C ALA A 227 1.12 11.47 15.00
N GLU A 228 1.01 10.74 16.10
CA GLU A 228 1.49 9.36 16.20
C GLU A 228 0.83 8.49 15.12
N GLY A 229 1.62 7.61 14.51
CA GLY A 229 1.19 6.76 13.42
C GLY A 229 1.26 7.40 12.04
N ASP A 230 1.49 8.71 11.93
CA ASP A 230 1.62 9.39 10.64
C ASP A 230 2.76 8.80 9.81
N VAL A 231 2.44 8.48 8.57
CA VAL A 231 3.39 8.02 7.56
C VAL A 231 3.72 9.17 6.62
N ILE A 232 5.01 9.45 6.48
CA ILE A 232 5.51 10.55 5.64
C ILE A 232 6.43 9.97 4.59
N THR A 233 6.14 10.24 3.32
CA THR A 233 6.97 9.83 2.19
C THR A 233 7.54 11.06 1.50
N ILE A 234 8.85 11.08 1.27
CA ILE A 234 9.54 12.11 0.49
C ILE A 234 10.11 11.46 -0.76
N ARG A 235 9.65 11.90 -1.92
CA ARG A 235 10.17 11.42 -3.20
C ARG A 235 11.68 11.65 -3.30
N GLY A 236 12.43 10.56 -3.45
CA GLY A 236 13.89 10.56 -3.52
C GLY A 236 14.60 10.35 -2.18
N LEU A 237 13.90 10.37 -1.03
CA LEU A 237 14.48 10.09 0.28
C LEU A 237 13.90 8.83 0.95
N GLY A 238 12.68 8.41 0.58
CA GLY A 238 12.02 7.24 1.12
C GLY A 238 10.86 7.56 2.07
N LYS A 239 10.60 6.66 3.01
CA LYS A 239 9.43 6.67 3.90
C LYS A 239 9.85 6.63 5.37
N ILE A 240 9.14 7.37 6.19
CA ILE A 240 9.25 7.36 7.66
C ILE A 240 7.86 7.22 8.29
N ARG A 241 7.83 6.71 9.51
CA ARG A 241 6.64 6.72 10.37
C ARG A 241 6.98 7.36 11.71
N LEU A 242 6.15 8.29 12.16
CA LEU A 242 6.21 8.83 13.50
C LEU A 242 5.55 7.83 14.46
N GLU A 243 6.38 7.10 15.22
CA GLU A 243 5.90 5.99 16.07
C GLU A 243 5.29 6.51 17.37
N THR A 244 6.04 7.34 18.08
CA THR A 244 5.62 7.86 19.39
C THR A 244 5.95 9.32 19.55
N ILE A 245 5.11 10.01 20.30
CA ILE A 245 5.28 11.38 20.76
C ILE A 245 5.38 11.33 22.28
N GLY A 246 6.58 11.55 22.80
CA GLY A 246 6.85 11.54 24.23
C GLY A 246 6.60 12.87 24.91
N GLY A 247 7.00 12.94 26.17
CA GLY A 247 6.90 14.16 26.97
C GLY A 247 7.86 15.28 26.56
N SER A 248 7.60 16.47 27.09
CA SER A 248 8.50 17.62 26.92
C SER A 248 9.78 17.46 27.73
N THR A 249 10.91 17.77 27.10
CA THR A 249 12.20 17.85 27.79
C THR A 249 12.26 19.09 28.66
N LYS A 250 13.26 19.14 29.56
CA LYS A 250 13.53 20.34 30.42
C LYS A 250 13.70 21.64 29.60
N LYS A 251 14.02 21.54 28.30
CA LYS A 251 14.19 22.69 27.40
C LYS A 251 12.93 22.95 26.55
N GLY A 252 11.78 22.37 26.89
CA GLY A 252 10.51 22.56 26.17
C GLY A 252 10.43 21.88 24.79
N ARG A 253 11.35 20.95 24.49
CA ARG A 253 11.31 20.18 23.24
C ARG A 253 10.52 18.88 23.44
N ILE A 254 9.87 18.41 22.39
CA ILE A 254 9.07 17.20 22.39
C ILE A 254 9.94 16.02 21.97
N ALA A 255 9.98 14.97 22.77
CA ALA A 255 10.66 13.73 22.41
C ALA A 255 9.84 12.98 21.37
N ILE A 256 10.50 12.40 20.37
CA ILE A 256 9.86 11.63 19.29
C ILE A 256 10.66 10.37 18.99
N GLU A 257 9.94 9.32 18.55
CA GLU A 257 10.54 8.14 17.94
C GLU A 257 10.00 7.99 16.52
N ILE A 258 10.91 7.77 15.58
CA ILE A 258 10.60 7.63 14.15
C ILE A 258 11.21 6.33 13.65
N THR A 259 10.44 5.54 12.89
CA THR A 259 10.95 4.46 12.08
C THR A 259 11.21 4.96 10.66
N ARG A 260 12.45 4.85 10.20
CA ARG A 260 12.82 5.07 8.79
C ARG A 260 12.94 3.74 8.07
N PHE A 261 12.20 3.59 6.99
CA PHE A 261 12.26 2.45 6.09
C PHE A 261 13.41 2.64 5.10
N LEU A 262 14.27 1.61 4.93
CA LEU A 262 15.50 1.67 4.13
C LEU A 262 15.37 0.93 2.80
#